data_2fd83e752a0bc0262d791d904acedb93
#
_entry.id   2fd83e752a0bc0262d791d904acedb93
#
_cell.length_a   1.000
_cell.length_b   1.000
_cell.length_c   1.000
_cell.angle_alpha   90.00
_cell.angle_beta   90.00
_cell.angle_gamma   90.00
#
_symmetry.space_group_name_H-M   'P 1'
#
loop_
_entity.id
_entity.type
_entity.pdbx_description
1 polymer ?
#
loop_
_entity_poly.entity_id
_entity_poly.type
_entity_poly.pdbx_seq_one_letter_code
_entity_poly.pdbx_strand_id
1 'polypeptide(L)'
;MASEHGQSNYYVPEQSKYPFMASMGVALMLVGVASWLNDLKAAKPDASPVILIVGFLVLSCVLFNWFGTAIRENIQGMNSAQLKRSYRIGMQWFIFSEVMFFATFFGGLFYVRALVGPWLAGEGIGEYTNKLLWHGFQFAWPLMETPQQAIGGVANQLIANNGVFTGPHENMSWPGFSKAAHWLPLWNTIFLVASSVTCEIAHHALKANNRSMFKLMLGVTLALGFTFVYFQAMEYHEAYTEMGLTLKSGIYGTTFFMLTGFHGFHVCLGAFMLLIMFLRATLKGHFNKDDHFGFEAASWYWHFVDVVWLFLVAVVYVY
;
A
#
# COMPACT_ATOMS: atom_id res chain seq x y z
N MET A 1 56.49 -10.26 -13.57
CA MET A 1 55.58 -9.45 -12.74
C MET A 1 54.16 -10.04 -12.91
N ALA A 2 53.81 -10.95 -12.02
CA ALA A 2 52.49 -11.57 -12.03
C ALA A 2 51.54 -10.60 -11.29
N SER A 3 50.49 -10.17 -11.98
CA SER A 3 49.41 -9.36 -11.38
C SER A 3 48.68 -10.21 -10.36
N GLU A 4 48.82 -9.86 -9.08
CA GLU A 4 47.91 -10.30 -8.03
C GLU A 4 46.52 -9.81 -8.37
N HIS A 5 45.70 -10.64 -9.03
CA HIS A 5 44.26 -10.52 -9.00
C HIS A 5 43.85 -10.84 -7.55
N GLY A 6 43.71 -9.81 -6.72
CA GLY A 6 43.09 -9.93 -5.44
C GLY A 6 41.75 -10.60 -5.58
N GLN A 7 41.65 -11.87 -5.22
CA GLN A 7 40.39 -12.57 -5.06
C GLN A 7 39.59 -11.76 -4.02
N SER A 8 38.62 -10.98 -4.48
CA SER A 8 37.61 -10.42 -3.60
C SER A 8 36.85 -11.62 -3.03
N ASN A 9 37.20 -12.03 -1.81
CA ASN A 9 36.49 -13.07 -1.11
C ASN A 9 35.01 -12.66 -1.04
N TYR A 10 34.19 -13.34 -1.80
CA TYR A 10 32.73 -13.16 -1.74
C TYR A 10 32.28 -13.62 -0.34
N TYR A 11 31.79 -12.66 0.46
CA TYR A 11 31.26 -12.99 1.78
C TYR A 11 29.96 -13.79 1.61
N VAL A 12 29.99 -15.01 2.09
CA VAL A 12 28.79 -15.84 2.24
C VAL A 12 28.40 -15.78 3.72
N PRO A 13 27.23 -15.23 4.07
CA PRO A 13 26.77 -15.24 5.46
C PRO A 13 26.71 -16.66 6.03
N GLU A 14 27.06 -16.83 7.29
CA GLU A 14 26.89 -18.09 8.00
C GLU A 14 25.40 -18.51 7.97
N GLN A 15 25.13 -19.82 8.14
CA GLN A 15 23.75 -20.33 8.17
C GLN A 15 22.95 -19.60 9.25
N SER A 16 21.93 -18.90 8.80
CA SER A 16 21.06 -18.10 9.68
C SER A 16 19.79 -18.88 10.02
N LYS A 17 19.36 -18.80 11.27
CA LYS A 17 18.08 -19.36 11.73
C LYS A 17 16.90 -18.42 11.46
N TYR A 18 17.14 -17.17 11.08
CA TYR A 18 16.09 -16.15 10.91
C TYR A 18 15.04 -16.53 9.85
N PRO A 19 15.38 -17.06 8.66
CA PRO A 19 14.37 -17.43 7.66
C PRO A 19 13.41 -18.49 8.20
N PHE A 20 13.93 -19.51 8.90
CA PHE A 20 13.12 -20.56 9.50
C PHE A 20 12.19 -20.01 10.60
N MET A 21 12.72 -19.18 11.50
CA MET A 21 11.91 -18.55 12.55
C MET A 21 10.86 -17.58 11.99
N ALA A 22 11.19 -16.85 10.92
CA ALA A 22 10.23 -15.99 10.24
C ALA A 22 9.08 -16.80 9.61
N SER A 23 9.38 -17.93 8.96
CA SER A 23 8.36 -18.80 8.39
C SER A 23 7.42 -19.37 9.46
N MET A 24 7.94 -19.70 10.66
CA MET A 24 7.11 -20.10 11.79
C MET A 24 6.19 -18.96 12.27
N GLY A 25 6.70 -17.73 12.35
CA GLY A 25 5.90 -16.55 12.68
C GLY A 25 4.75 -16.33 11.70
N VAL A 26 5.03 -16.43 10.40
CA VAL A 26 4.02 -16.31 9.32
C VAL A 26 3.01 -17.46 9.43
N ALA A 27 3.44 -18.70 9.65
CA ALA A 27 2.55 -19.85 9.80
C ALA A 27 1.59 -19.66 10.99
N LEU A 28 2.09 -19.17 12.13
CA LEU A 28 1.25 -18.84 13.29
C LEU A 28 0.22 -17.73 12.96
N MET A 29 0.63 -16.71 12.22
CA MET A 29 -0.30 -15.66 11.78
C MET A 29 -1.41 -16.22 10.89
N LEU A 30 -1.08 -17.05 9.90
CA LEU A 30 -2.07 -17.65 8.99
C LEU A 30 -3.05 -18.56 9.73
N VAL A 31 -2.56 -19.43 10.63
CA VAL A 31 -3.40 -20.27 11.48
C VAL A 31 -4.26 -19.40 12.40
N GLY A 32 -3.68 -18.33 12.96
CA GLY A 32 -4.40 -17.39 13.82
C GLY A 32 -5.53 -16.67 13.10
N VAL A 33 -5.30 -16.19 11.87
CA VAL A 33 -6.35 -15.59 11.04
C VAL A 33 -7.44 -16.60 10.72
N ALA A 34 -7.08 -17.80 10.26
CA ALA A 34 -8.04 -18.82 9.90
C ALA A 34 -8.92 -19.25 11.10
N SER A 35 -8.30 -19.43 12.26
CA SER A 35 -9.02 -19.75 13.50
C SER A 35 -9.98 -18.64 13.91
N TRP A 36 -9.49 -17.40 13.94
CA TRP A 36 -10.28 -16.24 14.33
C TRP A 36 -11.47 -16.00 13.40
N LEU A 37 -11.27 -16.10 12.08
CA LEU A 37 -12.36 -15.95 11.11
C LEU A 37 -13.42 -17.06 11.25
N ASN A 38 -13.01 -18.32 11.53
CA ASN A 38 -13.94 -19.41 11.79
C ASN A 38 -14.76 -19.18 13.08
N ASP A 39 -14.13 -18.67 14.13
CA ASP A 39 -14.81 -18.36 15.38
C ASP A 39 -15.80 -17.19 15.22
N LEU A 40 -15.42 -16.14 14.46
CA LEU A 40 -16.33 -15.04 14.11
C LEU A 40 -17.53 -15.54 13.30
N LYS A 41 -17.30 -16.40 12.29
CA LYS A 41 -18.38 -17.00 11.50
C LYS A 41 -19.33 -17.85 12.34
N ALA A 42 -18.81 -18.55 13.33
CA ALA A 42 -19.58 -19.36 14.27
C ALA A 42 -20.24 -18.53 15.38
N ALA A 43 -20.10 -17.20 15.38
CA ALA A 43 -20.59 -16.27 16.40
C ALA A 43 -20.20 -16.69 17.84
N LYS A 44 -19.01 -17.27 18.02
CA LYS A 44 -18.52 -17.66 19.35
C LYS A 44 -18.22 -16.43 20.19
N PRO A 45 -18.67 -16.40 21.45
CA PRO A 45 -18.44 -15.25 22.34
C PRO A 45 -16.96 -15.03 22.69
N ASP A 46 -16.14 -16.09 22.62
CA ASP A 46 -14.72 -16.06 22.96
C ASP A 46 -13.80 -15.95 21.73
N ALA A 47 -14.33 -15.53 20.57
CA ALA A 47 -13.54 -15.34 19.37
C ALA A 47 -12.41 -14.35 19.63
N SER A 48 -11.17 -14.82 19.69
CA SER A 48 -10.02 -14.00 20.04
C SER A 48 -8.87 -14.16 19.06
N PRO A 49 -8.23 -13.07 18.65
CA PRO A 49 -7.09 -13.08 17.71
C PRO A 49 -5.75 -13.40 18.41
N VAL A 50 -5.75 -14.08 19.56
CA VAL A 50 -4.52 -14.31 20.37
C VAL A 50 -3.41 -14.98 19.55
N ILE A 51 -3.73 -16.05 18.80
CA ILE A 51 -2.73 -16.76 18.00
C ILE A 51 -2.16 -15.86 16.92
N LEU A 52 -3.00 -15.03 16.28
CA LEU A 52 -2.56 -14.03 15.30
C LEU A 52 -1.61 -13.00 15.91
N ILE A 53 -1.95 -12.48 17.09
CA ILE A 53 -1.13 -11.51 17.81
C ILE A 53 0.21 -12.12 18.21
N VAL A 54 0.21 -13.36 18.73
CA VAL A 54 1.45 -14.08 19.08
C VAL A 54 2.32 -14.28 17.83
N GLY A 55 1.75 -14.72 16.72
CA GLY A 55 2.46 -14.88 15.45
C GLY A 55 3.07 -13.56 14.95
N PHE A 56 2.32 -12.47 15.05
CA PHE A 56 2.78 -11.12 14.70
C PHE A 56 3.96 -10.67 15.58
N LEU A 57 3.88 -10.89 16.89
CA LEU A 57 4.97 -10.54 17.82
C LEU A 57 6.22 -11.36 17.56
N VAL A 58 6.08 -12.68 17.33
CA VAL A 58 7.20 -13.56 16.97
C VAL A 58 7.86 -13.08 15.69
N LEU A 59 7.09 -12.83 14.63
CA LEU A 59 7.60 -12.35 13.35
C LEU A 59 8.30 -11.00 13.51
N SER A 60 7.71 -10.06 14.23
CA SER A 60 8.28 -8.74 14.48
C SER A 60 9.63 -8.82 15.22
N CYS A 61 9.72 -9.66 16.26
CA CYS A 61 10.96 -9.89 16.98
C CYS A 61 12.05 -10.51 16.10
N VAL A 62 11.67 -11.48 15.27
CA VAL A 62 12.60 -12.13 14.33
C VAL A 62 13.13 -11.12 13.31
N LEU A 63 12.24 -10.34 12.68
CA LEU A 63 12.60 -9.33 11.68
C LEU A 63 13.50 -8.24 12.29
N PHE A 64 13.18 -7.77 13.49
CA PHE A 64 13.99 -6.78 14.19
C PHE A 64 15.44 -7.27 14.42
N ASN A 65 15.60 -8.50 14.88
CA ASN A 65 16.93 -9.09 15.11
C ASN A 65 17.64 -9.36 13.78
N TRP A 66 16.94 -9.83 12.76
CA TRP A 66 17.51 -10.10 11.43
C TRP A 66 18.05 -8.83 10.80
N PHE A 67 17.20 -7.78 10.71
CA PHE A 67 17.65 -6.49 10.18
C PHE A 67 18.77 -5.87 11.03
N GLY A 68 18.72 -6.02 12.36
CA GLY A 68 19.80 -5.58 13.24
C GLY A 68 21.13 -6.27 12.93
N THR A 69 21.10 -7.56 12.58
CA THR A 69 22.30 -8.31 12.16
C THR A 69 22.79 -7.84 10.80
N ALA A 70 21.91 -7.71 9.81
CA ALA A 70 22.27 -7.22 8.47
C ALA A 70 22.88 -5.80 8.52
N ILE A 71 22.36 -4.93 9.40
CA ILE A 71 22.94 -3.59 9.62
C ILE A 71 24.35 -3.67 10.21
N ARG A 72 24.59 -4.55 11.20
CA ARG A 72 25.92 -4.74 11.80
C ARG A 72 26.93 -5.25 10.79
N GLU A 73 26.56 -6.25 9.99
CA GLU A 73 27.40 -6.80 8.92
C GLU A 73 27.77 -5.72 7.89
N ASN A 74 26.83 -4.87 7.52
CA ASN A 74 27.10 -3.74 6.61
C ASN A 74 28.07 -2.71 7.22
N ILE A 75 27.90 -2.34 8.50
CA ILE A 75 28.78 -1.39 9.20
C ILE A 75 30.20 -1.95 9.36
N GLN A 76 30.33 -3.27 9.55
CA GLN A 76 31.62 -3.97 9.64
C GLN A 76 32.31 -4.09 8.27
N GLY A 77 31.68 -3.61 7.18
CA GLY A 77 32.28 -3.62 5.85
C GLY A 77 32.31 -4.99 5.19
N MET A 78 31.51 -5.96 5.69
CA MET A 78 31.49 -7.35 5.16
C MET A 78 30.79 -7.44 3.80
N ASN A 79 30.06 -6.41 3.38
CA ASN A 79 29.35 -6.40 2.11
C ASN A 79 30.27 -6.10 0.93
N SER A 80 30.61 -7.12 0.15
CA SER A 80 31.34 -6.97 -1.11
C SER A 80 30.57 -6.14 -2.15
N ALA A 81 31.26 -5.62 -3.15
CA ALA A 81 30.62 -4.87 -4.26
C ALA A 81 29.58 -5.72 -5.00
N GLN A 82 29.83 -7.02 -5.16
CA GLN A 82 28.90 -7.96 -5.77
C GLN A 82 27.62 -8.12 -4.91
N LEU A 83 27.75 -8.23 -3.58
CA LEU A 83 26.63 -8.35 -2.66
C LEU A 83 25.77 -7.07 -2.65
N LYS A 84 26.41 -5.89 -2.65
CA LYS A 84 25.71 -4.61 -2.79
C LYS A 84 24.89 -4.52 -4.09
N ARG A 85 25.45 -5.04 -5.21
CA ARG A 85 24.72 -5.14 -6.47
C ARG A 85 23.52 -6.09 -6.37
N SER A 86 23.70 -7.25 -5.72
CA SER A 86 22.62 -8.22 -5.50
C SER A 86 21.47 -7.64 -4.68
N TYR A 87 21.75 -6.86 -3.65
CA TYR A 87 20.73 -6.15 -2.87
C TYR A 87 19.95 -5.13 -3.70
N ARG A 88 20.61 -4.38 -4.60
CA ARG A 88 19.94 -3.45 -5.50
C ARG A 88 19.01 -4.18 -6.46
N ILE A 89 19.48 -5.26 -7.07
CA ILE A 89 18.65 -6.09 -7.95
C ILE A 89 17.48 -6.70 -7.18
N GLY A 90 17.72 -7.20 -5.96
CA GLY A 90 16.66 -7.71 -5.08
C GLY A 90 15.58 -6.66 -4.81
N MET A 91 15.97 -5.40 -4.49
CA MET A 91 15.00 -4.31 -4.29
C MET A 91 14.22 -3.97 -5.56
N GLN A 92 14.85 -4.00 -6.73
CA GLN A 92 14.18 -3.78 -8.01
C GLN A 92 13.12 -4.87 -8.28
N TRP A 93 13.45 -6.15 -8.03
CA TRP A 93 12.50 -7.24 -8.17
C TRP A 93 11.36 -7.18 -7.16
N PHE A 94 11.65 -6.72 -5.93
CA PHE A 94 10.63 -6.48 -4.92
C PHE A 94 9.65 -5.40 -5.39
N ILE A 95 10.14 -4.23 -5.84
CA ILE A 95 9.27 -3.16 -6.37
C ILE A 95 8.48 -3.65 -7.60
N PHE A 96 9.11 -4.44 -8.48
CA PHE A 96 8.40 -5.02 -9.62
C PHE A 96 7.25 -5.93 -9.19
N SER A 97 7.42 -6.74 -8.14
CA SER A 97 6.33 -7.57 -7.60
C SER A 97 5.17 -6.73 -7.08
N GLU A 98 5.47 -5.61 -6.43
CA GLU A 98 4.45 -4.68 -5.93
C GLU A 98 3.73 -3.94 -7.07
N VAL A 99 4.44 -3.60 -8.16
CA VAL A 99 3.81 -3.08 -9.39
C VAL A 99 2.81 -4.11 -9.94
N MET A 100 3.17 -5.39 -10.00
CA MET A 100 2.29 -6.45 -10.48
C MET A 100 1.10 -6.68 -9.54
N PHE A 101 1.32 -6.55 -8.24
CA PHE A 101 0.25 -6.58 -7.23
C PHE A 101 -0.81 -5.51 -7.51
N PHE A 102 -0.43 -4.24 -7.64
CA PHE A 102 -1.36 -3.17 -7.97
C PHE A 102 -1.96 -3.30 -9.38
N ALA A 103 -1.18 -3.74 -10.36
CA ALA A 103 -1.67 -3.99 -11.71
C ALA A 103 -2.82 -5.00 -11.74
N THR A 104 -2.81 -6.00 -10.86
CA THR A 104 -3.90 -6.97 -10.71
C THR A 104 -5.21 -6.29 -10.27
N PHE A 105 -5.15 -5.39 -9.28
CA PHE A 105 -6.33 -4.67 -8.83
C PHE A 105 -6.84 -3.65 -9.85
N PHE A 106 -5.95 -2.90 -10.49
CA PHE A 106 -6.32 -1.99 -11.59
C PHE A 106 -6.91 -2.76 -12.78
N GLY A 107 -6.34 -3.91 -13.12
CA GLY A 107 -6.86 -4.80 -14.14
C GLY A 107 -8.25 -5.35 -13.78
N GLY A 108 -8.47 -5.71 -12.52
CA GLY A 108 -9.78 -6.09 -11.99
C GLY A 108 -10.81 -4.96 -12.10
N LEU A 109 -10.43 -3.75 -11.69
CA LEU A 109 -11.29 -2.56 -11.83
C LEU A 109 -11.65 -2.30 -13.31
N PHE A 110 -10.65 -2.33 -14.20
CA PHE A 110 -10.87 -2.18 -15.63
C PHE A 110 -11.82 -3.26 -16.17
N TYR A 111 -11.59 -4.53 -15.81
CA TYR A 111 -12.42 -5.65 -16.25
C TYR A 111 -13.89 -5.47 -15.82
N VAL A 112 -14.11 -5.10 -14.58
CA VAL A 112 -15.47 -4.88 -14.07
C VAL A 112 -16.13 -3.68 -14.74
N ARG A 113 -15.42 -2.57 -14.85
CA ARG A 113 -15.96 -1.31 -15.36
C ARG A 113 -16.19 -1.33 -16.87
N ALA A 114 -15.24 -1.89 -17.64
CA ALA A 114 -15.27 -1.83 -19.09
C ALA A 114 -15.97 -3.03 -19.74
N LEU A 115 -16.04 -4.18 -19.06
CA LEU A 115 -16.56 -5.42 -19.65
C LEU A 115 -17.75 -5.99 -18.87
N VAL A 116 -17.58 -6.32 -17.60
CA VAL A 116 -18.60 -7.05 -16.82
C VAL A 116 -19.84 -6.20 -16.59
N GLY A 117 -19.68 -4.93 -16.21
CA GLY A 117 -20.81 -4.02 -15.99
C GLY A 117 -21.71 -3.88 -17.22
N PRO A 118 -21.16 -3.51 -18.39
CA PRO A 118 -21.92 -3.48 -19.65
C PRO A 118 -22.58 -4.82 -20.01
N TRP A 119 -21.87 -5.96 -19.84
CA TRP A 119 -22.45 -7.28 -20.10
C TRP A 119 -23.64 -7.59 -19.18
N LEU A 120 -23.59 -7.25 -17.91
CA LEU A 120 -24.71 -7.45 -16.99
C LEU A 120 -25.91 -6.57 -17.36
N ALA A 121 -25.68 -5.40 -17.97
CA ALA A 121 -26.72 -4.53 -18.48
C ALA A 121 -27.30 -4.98 -19.86
N GLY A 122 -26.78 -6.07 -20.41
CA GLY A 122 -27.27 -6.64 -21.67
C GLY A 122 -26.51 -6.24 -22.92
N GLU A 123 -25.34 -5.62 -22.77
CA GLU A 123 -24.51 -5.34 -23.93
C GLU A 123 -23.76 -6.59 -24.41
N GLY A 124 -23.57 -6.71 -25.71
CA GLY A 124 -22.82 -7.79 -26.37
C GLY A 124 -23.29 -9.18 -25.97
N ILE A 125 -22.40 -9.98 -25.38
CA ILE A 125 -22.73 -11.37 -24.98
C ILE A 125 -23.67 -11.46 -23.77
N GLY A 126 -23.92 -10.35 -23.09
CA GLY A 126 -24.76 -10.28 -21.88
C GLY A 126 -26.28 -10.21 -22.15
N GLU A 127 -26.71 -10.04 -23.38
CA GLU A 127 -28.11 -9.80 -23.74
C GLU A 127 -29.10 -10.85 -23.19
N TYR A 128 -28.78 -12.14 -23.35
CA TYR A 128 -29.63 -13.23 -22.85
C TYR A 128 -29.64 -13.31 -21.33
N THR A 129 -28.49 -13.11 -20.70
CA THR A 129 -28.36 -13.12 -19.24
C THR A 129 -29.13 -11.97 -18.59
N ASN A 130 -29.08 -10.78 -19.17
CA ASN A 130 -29.84 -9.63 -18.71
C ASN A 130 -31.34 -9.87 -18.83
N LYS A 131 -31.79 -10.33 -19.99
CA LYS A 131 -33.23 -10.63 -20.22
C LYS A 131 -33.78 -11.71 -19.28
N LEU A 132 -32.96 -12.72 -18.93
CA LEU A 132 -33.39 -13.86 -18.13
C LEU A 132 -33.28 -13.61 -16.62
N LEU A 133 -32.18 -13.02 -16.18
CA LEU A 133 -31.85 -12.92 -14.75
C LEU A 133 -31.97 -11.49 -14.20
N TRP A 134 -31.65 -10.47 -15.02
CA TRP A 134 -31.50 -9.10 -14.55
C TRP A 134 -32.30 -8.11 -15.39
N HIS A 135 -33.53 -8.49 -15.79
CA HIS A 135 -34.36 -7.69 -16.65
C HIS A 135 -34.54 -6.26 -16.12
N GLY A 136 -34.10 -5.26 -16.91
CA GLY A 136 -34.21 -3.86 -16.56
C GLY A 136 -32.99 -3.31 -15.79
N PHE A 137 -31.98 -4.12 -15.48
CA PHE A 137 -30.73 -3.61 -14.92
C PHE A 137 -30.01 -2.77 -15.97
N GLN A 138 -29.62 -1.55 -15.58
CA GLN A 138 -28.78 -0.63 -16.35
C GLN A 138 -27.46 -0.42 -15.66
N PHE A 139 -26.38 -0.45 -16.42
CA PHE A 139 -25.05 -0.18 -15.88
C PHE A 139 -24.77 1.32 -15.83
N ALA A 140 -24.43 1.80 -14.66
CA ALA A 140 -23.88 3.13 -14.47
C ALA A 140 -22.68 3.05 -13.53
N TRP A 141 -21.65 3.82 -13.78
CA TRP A 141 -20.53 3.93 -12.88
C TRP A 141 -20.62 5.25 -12.09
N PRO A 142 -20.41 5.24 -10.77
CA PRO A 142 -20.01 4.15 -9.88
C PRO A 142 -21.13 3.14 -9.62
N LEU A 143 -20.83 1.83 -9.78
CA LEU A 143 -21.79 0.75 -9.55
C LEU A 143 -21.79 0.37 -8.06
N MET A 144 -22.77 0.88 -7.33
CA MET A 144 -22.89 0.71 -5.87
C MET A 144 -23.92 -0.34 -5.46
N GLU A 145 -24.59 -0.96 -6.41
CA GLU A 145 -25.56 -2.03 -6.22
C GLU A 145 -25.24 -3.22 -7.12
N THR A 146 -25.68 -4.41 -6.69
CA THR A 146 -25.67 -5.58 -7.57
C THR A 146 -26.89 -5.57 -8.49
N PRO A 147 -26.86 -6.28 -9.63
CA PRO A 147 -28.03 -6.42 -10.48
C PRO A 147 -29.26 -6.94 -9.73
N GLN A 148 -29.04 -7.80 -8.75
CA GLN A 148 -30.10 -8.35 -7.91
C GLN A 148 -30.71 -7.31 -6.95
N GLN A 149 -29.91 -6.41 -6.43
CA GLN A 149 -30.37 -5.29 -5.62
C GLN A 149 -31.12 -4.26 -6.44
N ALA A 150 -30.66 -3.98 -7.67
CA ALA A 150 -31.32 -3.06 -8.59
C ALA A 150 -32.75 -3.52 -8.95
N ILE A 151 -32.96 -4.82 -9.13
CA ILE A 151 -34.30 -5.39 -9.35
C ILE A 151 -35.18 -5.23 -8.10
N GLY A 152 -34.60 -5.32 -6.89
CA GLY A 152 -35.29 -5.09 -5.63
C GLY A 152 -35.52 -3.62 -5.28
N GLY A 153 -34.93 -2.70 -6.05
CA GLY A 153 -35.07 -1.26 -5.90
C GLY A 153 -34.17 -0.64 -4.82
N VAL A 154 -34.25 0.68 -4.73
CA VAL A 154 -33.43 1.52 -3.83
C VAL A 154 -33.54 1.11 -2.35
N ALA A 155 -34.67 0.56 -1.93
CA ALA A 155 -34.87 0.11 -0.56
C ALA A 155 -33.86 -0.98 -0.14
N ASN A 156 -33.49 -1.90 -1.03
CA ASN A 156 -32.50 -2.94 -0.74
C ASN A 156 -31.10 -2.38 -0.59
N GLN A 157 -30.77 -1.34 -1.33
CA GLN A 157 -29.50 -0.66 -1.26
C GLN A 157 -29.37 0.15 0.04
N LEU A 158 -30.41 0.85 0.46
CA LEU A 158 -30.45 1.56 1.74
C LEU A 158 -30.24 0.60 2.92
N ILE A 159 -30.82 -0.59 2.88
CA ILE A 159 -30.59 -1.62 3.90
C ILE A 159 -29.12 -2.04 3.93
N ALA A 160 -28.51 -2.28 2.77
CA ALA A 160 -27.09 -2.66 2.67
C ALA A 160 -26.14 -1.60 3.24
N ASN A 161 -26.51 -0.33 3.17
CA ASN A 161 -25.73 0.83 3.61
C ASN A 161 -26.23 1.46 4.92
N ASN A 162 -26.94 0.69 5.75
CA ASN A 162 -27.48 1.15 7.04
C ASN A 162 -28.38 2.41 6.94
N GLY A 163 -29.11 2.54 5.86
CA GLY A 163 -30.04 3.65 5.65
C GLY A 163 -29.40 4.97 5.18
N VAL A 164 -28.07 5.03 5.05
CA VAL A 164 -27.36 6.20 4.54
C VAL A 164 -26.81 5.87 3.15
N PHE A 165 -27.23 6.65 2.15
CA PHE A 165 -26.73 6.52 0.79
C PHE A 165 -26.77 7.86 0.07
N THR A 166 -25.68 8.59 0.12
CA THR A 166 -25.48 9.83 -0.65
C THR A 166 -24.62 9.60 -1.90
N GLY A 167 -23.87 8.51 -1.93
CA GLY A 167 -22.93 8.19 -3.01
C GLY A 167 -21.64 9.01 -2.97
N PRO A 168 -20.67 8.67 -3.80
CA PRO A 168 -19.36 9.31 -3.83
C PRO A 168 -19.34 10.68 -4.53
N HIS A 169 -20.49 11.17 -5.04
CA HIS A 169 -20.54 12.26 -6.02
C HIS A 169 -20.05 13.62 -5.52
N GLU A 170 -20.09 13.89 -4.23
CA GLU A 170 -19.73 15.23 -3.75
C GLU A 170 -18.26 15.35 -3.30
N ASN A 171 -17.69 14.32 -2.68
CA ASN A 171 -16.38 14.42 -2.04
C ASN A 171 -15.30 13.50 -2.63
N MET A 172 -15.67 12.39 -3.28
CA MET A 172 -14.72 11.42 -3.80
C MET A 172 -14.51 11.49 -5.30
N SER A 173 -15.48 11.96 -6.09
CA SER A 173 -15.29 12.18 -7.52
C SER A 173 -14.79 13.59 -7.81
N TRP A 174 -14.21 13.80 -8.99
CA TRP A 174 -13.68 15.09 -9.41
C TRP A 174 -14.78 16.17 -9.43
N PRO A 175 -14.68 17.21 -8.57
CA PRO A 175 -15.74 18.23 -8.45
C PRO A 175 -15.67 19.34 -9.51
N GLY A 176 -14.74 19.25 -10.47
CA GLY A 176 -14.43 20.30 -11.40
C GLY A 176 -13.46 21.35 -10.87
N PHE A 177 -12.90 22.16 -11.78
CA PHE A 177 -11.86 23.13 -11.44
C PHE A 177 -12.29 24.21 -10.44
N SER A 178 -13.56 24.60 -10.44
CA SER A 178 -14.09 25.63 -9.54
C SER A 178 -14.13 25.22 -8.06
N LYS A 179 -14.29 23.94 -7.79
CA LYS A 179 -14.36 23.37 -6.42
C LYS A 179 -13.11 22.56 -6.05
N ALA A 180 -12.12 22.46 -6.91
CA ALA A 180 -10.93 21.64 -6.70
C ALA A 180 -10.17 21.97 -5.40
N ALA A 181 -10.15 23.24 -4.99
CA ALA A 181 -9.48 23.68 -3.76
C ALA A 181 -10.09 23.09 -2.45
N HIS A 182 -11.34 22.66 -2.50
CA HIS A 182 -12.03 22.01 -1.36
C HIS A 182 -12.00 20.47 -1.45
N TRP A 183 -11.42 19.92 -2.49
CA TRP A 183 -11.37 18.50 -2.74
C TRP A 183 -10.19 17.84 -2.05
N LEU A 184 -10.45 17.00 -1.07
CA LEU A 184 -9.44 16.39 -0.20
C LEU A 184 -8.37 15.57 -0.96
N PRO A 185 -8.71 14.75 -1.98
CA PRO A 185 -7.72 14.01 -2.75
C PRO A 185 -6.70 14.89 -3.48
N LEU A 186 -7.05 16.15 -3.83
CA LEU A 186 -6.07 17.08 -4.39
C LEU A 186 -4.98 17.44 -3.38
N TRP A 187 -5.38 17.76 -2.15
CA TRP A 187 -4.42 18.08 -1.09
C TRP A 187 -3.55 16.88 -0.73
N ASN A 188 -4.15 15.70 -0.66
CA ASN A 188 -3.40 14.46 -0.48
C ASN A 188 -2.36 14.26 -1.59
N THR A 189 -2.72 14.51 -2.83
CA THR A 189 -1.78 14.45 -3.96
C THR A 189 -0.65 15.47 -3.82
N ILE A 190 -0.96 16.72 -3.44
CA ILE A 190 0.05 17.77 -3.23
C ILE A 190 1.02 17.38 -2.12
N PHE A 191 0.53 16.87 -0.98
CA PHE A 191 1.39 16.45 0.13
C PHE A 191 2.30 15.29 -0.26
N LEU A 192 1.77 14.30 -0.95
CA LEU A 192 2.53 13.11 -1.32
C LEU A 192 3.60 13.45 -2.38
N VAL A 193 3.25 14.20 -3.42
CA VAL A 193 4.21 14.66 -4.44
C VAL A 193 5.27 15.59 -3.83
N ALA A 194 4.89 16.50 -2.95
CA ALA A 194 5.85 17.34 -2.22
C ALA A 194 6.79 16.49 -1.36
N SER A 195 6.30 15.42 -0.72
CA SER A 195 7.11 14.49 0.06
C SER A 195 8.13 13.75 -0.82
N SER A 196 7.74 13.40 -2.04
CA SER A 196 8.64 12.80 -3.04
C SER A 196 9.79 13.73 -3.39
N VAL A 197 9.49 15.00 -3.67
CA VAL A 197 10.51 16.02 -3.95
C VAL A 197 11.45 16.22 -2.77
N THR A 198 10.93 16.30 -1.54
CA THR A 198 11.77 16.47 -0.34
C THR A 198 12.62 15.23 -0.06
N CYS A 199 12.13 14.02 -0.37
CA CYS A 199 12.88 12.77 -0.28
C CYS A 199 14.06 12.77 -1.26
N GLU A 200 13.88 13.23 -2.49
CA GLU A 200 14.95 13.35 -3.48
C GLU A 200 15.98 14.41 -3.09
N ILE A 201 15.55 15.58 -2.56
CA ILE A 201 16.45 16.57 -2.01
C ILE A 201 17.28 15.98 -0.85
N ALA A 202 16.67 15.19 0.02
CA ALA A 202 17.39 14.48 1.08
C ALA A 202 18.45 13.53 0.52
N HIS A 203 18.13 12.79 -0.54
CA HIS A 203 19.08 11.90 -1.22
C HIS A 203 20.27 12.67 -1.82
N HIS A 204 20.02 13.75 -2.51
CA HIS A 204 21.09 14.62 -3.03
C HIS A 204 21.95 15.24 -1.93
N ALA A 205 21.33 15.67 -0.83
CA ALA A 205 22.04 16.22 0.32
C ALA A 205 22.97 15.18 0.96
N LEU A 206 22.53 13.92 1.04
CA LEU A 206 23.36 12.83 1.55
C LEU A 206 24.57 12.55 0.66
N LYS A 207 24.39 12.53 -0.68
CA LYS A 207 25.50 12.39 -1.65
C LYS A 207 26.48 13.56 -1.59
N ALA A 208 25.98 14.77 -1.32
CA ALA A 208 26.82 15.97 -1.13
C ALA A 208 27.44 16.02 0.29
N ASN A 209 27.28 15.00 1.13
CA ASN A 209 27.75 14.93 2.52
C ASN A 209 27.19 16.05 3.43
N ASN A 210 26.05 16.65 3.06
CA ASN A 210 25.36 17.65 3.87
C ASN A 210 24.35 16.96 4.80
N ARG A 211 24.83 16.51 5.96
CA ARG A 211 24.03 15.75 6.93
C ARG A 211 22.88 16.53 7.55
N SER A 212 23.06 17.84 7.74
CA SER A 212 21.98 18.67 8.30
C SER A 212 20.79 18.78 7.36
N MET A 213 21.07 19.07 6.09
CA MET A 213 20.03 19.15 5.05
C MET A 213 19.37 17.80 4.83
N PHE A 214 20.13 16.71 4.81
CA PHE A 214 19.62 15.34 4.73
C PHE A 214 18.59 15.04 5.83
N LYS A 215 18.93 15.29 7.10
CA LYS A 215 18.05 15.05 8.24
C LYS A 215 16.80 15.95 8.19
N LEU A 216 16.98 17.23 7.84
CA LEU A 216 15.87 18.16 7.74
C LEU A 216 14.87 17.74 6.66
N MET A 217 15.36 17.47 5.46
CA MET A 217 14.48 17.11 4.33
C MET A 217 13.80 15.75 4.54
N LEU A 218 14.51 14.78 5.11
CA LEU A 218 13.91 13.50 5.48
C LEU A 218 12.84 13.65 6.57
N GLY A 219 13.04 14.55 7.53
CA GLY A 219 12.04 14.90 8.55
C GLY A 219 10.80 15.56 7.92
N VAL A 220 10.98 16.45 6.94
CA VAL A 220 9.88 17.07 6.19
C VAL A 220 9.12 16.01 5.38
N THR A 221 9.83 15.11 4.71
CA THR A 221 9.22 13.99 3.97
C THR A 221 8.31 13.16 4.88
N LEU A 222 8.78 12.81 6.07
CA LEU A 222 7.99 12.07 7.05
C LEU A 222 6.76 12.85 7.53
N ALA A 223 6.91 14.14 7.82
CA ALA A 223 5.80 14.99 8.22
C ALA A 223 4.70 15.04 7.15
N LEU A 224 5.09 15.24 5.89
CA LEU A 224 4.16 15.24 4.75
C LEU A 224 3.51 13.86 4.54
N GLY A 225 4.27 12.77 4.66
CA GLY A 225 3.75 11.41 4.56
C GLY A 225 2.72 11.09 5.66
N PHE A 226 2.99 11.46 6.91
CA PHE A 226 2.01 11.30 8.00
C PHE A 226 0.79 12.20 7.83
N THR A 227 0.94 13.40 7.29
CA THR A 227 -0.18 14.27 6.95
C THR A 227 -1.09 13.62 5.90
N PHE A 228 -0.51 13.01 4.87
CA PHE A 228 -1.26 12.22 3.89
C PHE A 228 -2.06 11.10 4.55
N VAL A 229 -1.44 10.29 5.42
CA VAL A 229 -2.11 9.19 6.12
C VAL A 229 -3.26 9.70 6.99
N TYR A 230 -3.07 10.83 7.66
CA TYR A 230 -4.11 11.46 8.47
C TYR A 230 -5.32 11.88 7.63
N PHE A 231 -5.12 12.55 6.51
CA PHE A 231 -6.21 12.94 5.62
C PHE A 231 -6.89 11.74 4.95
N GLN A 232 -6.14 10.70 4.62
CA GLN A 232 -6.73 9.45 4.11
C GLN A 232 -7.63 8.76 5.15
N ALA A 233 -7.23 8.80 6.42
CA ALA A 233 -8.06 8.29 7.51
C ALA A 233 -9.33 9.14 7.71
N MET A 234 -9.24 10.46 7.58
CA MET A 234 -10.40 11.35 7.60
C MET A 234 -11.36 11.06 6.45
N GLU A 235 -10.85 10.91 5.23
CA GLU A 235 -11.63 10.55 4.04
C GLU A 235 -12.38 9.23 4.24
N TYR A 236 -11.73 8.23 4.83
CA TYR A 236 -12.38 6.96 5.15
C TYR A 236 -13.46 7.10 6.21
N HIS A 237 -13.21 7.91 7.23
CA HIS A 237 -14.22 8.20 8.26
C HIS A 237 -15.45 8.84 7.62
N GLU A 238 -15.28 9.85 6.79
CA GLU A 238 -16.36 10.52 6.07
C GLU A 238 -17.10 9.57 5.12
N ALA A 239 -16.37 8.72 4.40
CA ALA A 239 -16.94 7.69 3.53
C ALA A 239 -17.90 6.76 4.28
N TYR A 240 -17.50 6.28 5.46
CA TYR A 240 -18.32 5.38 6.27
C TYR A 240 -19.48 6.05 6.98
N THR A 241 -19.29 7.27 7.48
CA THR A 241 -20.29 7.95 8.36
C THR A 241 -21.26 8.82 7.59
N GLU A 242 -20.81 9.51 6.54
CA GLU A 242 -21.61 10.52 5.84
C GLU A 242 -22.09 10.04 4.47
N MET A 243 -21.27 9.25 3.76
CA MET A 243 -21.61 8.80 2.41
C MET A 243 -22.25 7.41 2.38
N GLY A 244 -22.21 6.64 3.48
CA GLY A 244 -22.65 5.25 3.50
C GLY A 244 -21.82 4.34 2.59
N LEU A 245 -20.64 4.79 2.16
CA LEU A 245 -19.74 4.02 1.32
C LEU A 245 -18.96 3.03 2.19
N THR A 246 -19.21 1.74 1.95
CA THR A 246 -18.58 0.64 2.70
C THR A 246 -18.13 -0.46 1.74
N LEU A 247 -17.46 -1.49 2.25
CA LEU A 247 -17.16 -2.70 1.47
C LEU A 247 -18.41 -3.44 0.96
N LYS A 248 -19.59 -3.11 1.50
CA LYS A 248 -20.87 -3.67 1.06
C LYS A 248 -21.56 -2.83 -0.03
N SER A 249 -21.00 -1.69 -0.39
CA SER A 249 -21.53 -0.76 -1.39
C SER A 249 -21.19 -1.21 -2.82
N GLY A 250 -21.61 -2.42 -3.17
CA GLY A 250 -21.40 -2.98 -4.50
C GLY A 250 -19.94 -3.15 -4.89
N ILE A 251 -19.70 -3.27 -6.18
CA ILE A 251 -18.34 -3.48 -6.71
C ILE A 251 -17.50 -2.20 -6.64
N TYR A 252 -18.13 -1.02 -6.68
CA TYR A 252 -17.43 0.24 -6.50
C TYR A 252 -16.81 0.34 -5.11
N GLY A 253 -17.60 0.13 -4.04
CA GLY A 253 -17.09 0.16 -2.68
C GLY A 253 -15.97 -0.84 -2.44
N THR A 254 -16.14 -2.07 -2.94
CA THR A 254 -15.10 -3.11 -2.81
C THR A 254 -13.81 -2.71 -3.53
N THR A 255 -13.87 -2.29 -4.80
CA THR A 255 -12.69 -1.92 -5.58
C THR A 255 -12.03 -0.65 -5.03
N PHE A 256 -12.82 0.33 -4.60
CA PHE A 256 -12.33 1.55 -3.97
C PHE A 256 -11.50 1.24 -2.72
N PHE A 257 -12.09 0.56 -1.73
CA PHE A 257 -11.40 0.26 -0.48
C PHE A 257 -10.24 -0.73 -0.63
N MET A 258 -10.31 -1.67 -1.57
CA MET A 258 -9.19 -2.57 -1.82
C MET A 258 -8.00 -1.81 -2.43
N LEU A 259 -8.21 -0.99 -3.45
CA LEU A 259 -7.15 -0.23 -4.11
C LEU A 259 -6.56 0.83 -3.18
N THR A 260 -7.39 1.69 -2.61
CA THR A 260 -6.93 2.79 -1.75
C THR A 260 -6.44 2.29 -0.39
N GLY A 261 -7.03 1.22 0.15
CA GLY A 261 -6.63 0.63 1.42
C GLY A 261 -5.26 -0.07 1.35
N PHE A 262 -5.02 -0.88 0.31
CA PHE A 262 -3.69 -1.45 0.11
C PHE A 262 -2.65 -0.36 -0.17
N HIS A 263 -3.02 0.68 -0.94
CA HIS A 263 -2.13 1.82 -1.12
C HIS A 263 -1.81 2.50 0.22
N GLY A 264 -2.80 2.79 1.04
CA GLY A 264 -2.61 3.36 2.38
C GLY A 264 -1.71 2.50 3.27
N PHE A 265 -1.87 1.16 3.23
CA PHE A 265 -0.98 0.24 3.91
C PHE A 265 0.48 0.37 3.42
N HIS A 266 0.70 0.47 2.10
CA HIS A 266 2.04 0.66 1.51
C HIS A 266 2.63 2.03 1.87
N VAL A 267 1.81 3.10 1.94
CA VAL A 267 2.25 4.40 2.44
C VAL A 267 2.72 4.30 3.90
N CYS A 268 1.94 3.65 4.76
CA CYS A 268 2.33 3.44 6.17
C CYS A 268 3.63 2.63 6.28
N LEU A 269 3.79 1.59 5.48
CA LEU A 269 5.01 0.79 5.45
C LEU A 269 6.21 1.60 4.96
N GLY A 270 6.06 2.37 3.88
CA GLY A 270 7.09 3.28 3.35
C GLY A 270 7.49 4.37 4.36
N ALA A 271 6.50 5.00 5.01
CA ALA A 271 6.73 5.98 6.08
C ALA A 271 7.48 5.34 7.27
N PHE A 272 7.14 4.11 7.64
CA PHE A 272 7.84 3.36 8.68
C PHE A 272 9.29 3.05 8.28
N MET A 273 9.53 2.63 7.03
CA MET A 273 10.89 2.43 6.52
C MET A 273 11.69 3.73 6.58
N LEU A 274 11.15 4.85 6.09
CA LEU A 274 11.81 6.15 6.13
C LEU A 274 12.04 6.65 7.57
N LEU A 275 11.11 6.37 8.49
CA LEU A 275 11.26 6.68 9.92
C LEU A 275 12.44 5.93 10.53
N ILE A 276 12.62 4.66 10.24
CA ILE A 276 13.80 3.89 10.66
C ILE A 276 15.08 4.51 10.10
N MET A 277 15.07 4.92 8.81
CA MET A 277 16.23 5.58 8.20
C MET A 277 16.53 6.93 8.88
N PHE A 278 15.51 7.71 9.20
CA PHE A 278 15.62 8.96 9.94
C PHE A 278 16.22 8.77 11.34
N LEU A 279 15.72 7.79 12.10
CA LEU A 279 16.25 7.47 13.43
C LEU A 279 17.69 6.98 13.36
N ARG A 280 18.04 6.15 12.39
CA ARG A 280 19.41 5.71 12.16
C ARG A 280 20.35 6.86 11.80
N ALA A 281 19.89 7.80 10.99
CA ALA A 281 20.66 8.99 10.60
C ALA A 281 20.85 9.97 11.75
N THR A 282 19.82 10.15 12.60
CA THR A 282 19.85 11.13 13.69
C THR A 282 20.55 10.61 14.94
N LEU A 283 20.20 9.39 15.39
CA LEU A 283 20.66 8.83 16.67
C LEU A 283 22.01 8.12 16.54
N LYS A 284 22.27 7.48 15.40
CA LYS A 284 23.47 6.64 15.21
C LYS A 284 24.49 7.24 14.24
N GLY A 285 24.13 8.29 13.51
CA GLY A 285 24.99 8.88 12.49
C GLY A 285 25.35 7.94 11.35
N HIS A 286 24.53 6.89 11.12
CA HIS A 286 24.69 5.97 10.01
C HIS A 286 24.49 6.70 8.69
N PHE A 287 24.86 6.08 7.59
CA PHE A 287 24.84 6.58 6.21
C PHE A 287 25.96 7.57 5.90
N ASN A 288 26.68 7.24 4.88
CA ASN A 288 27.75 8.04 4.28
C ASN A 288 27.44 8.19 2.79
N LYS A 289 28.12 9.12 2.12
CA LYS A 289 28.01 9.30 0.66
C LYS A 289 28.28 8.00 -0.13
N ASP A 290 29.15 7.11 0.41
CA ASP A 290 29.58 5.87 -0.26
C ASP A 290 28.77 4.63 0.18
N ASP A 291 28.08 4.70 1.34
CA ASP A 291 27.30 3.59 1.91
C ASP A 291 25.96 4.08 2.48
N HIS A 292 24.97 4.15 1.59
CA HIS A 292 23.61 4.62 1.90
C HIS A 292 22.51 3.79 1.24
N PHE A 293 22.83 2.55 0.82
CA PHE A 293 21.86 1.71 0.10
C PHE A 293 20.55 1.50 0.84
N GLY A 294 20.58 1.38 2.18
CA GLY A 294 19.34 1.22 2.96
C GLY A 294 18.38 2.40 2.81
N PHE A 295 18.91 3.64 2.76
CA PHE A 295 18.10 4.82 2.48
C PHE A 295 17.67 4.89 1.01
N GLU A 296 18.58 4.59 0.08
CA GLU A 296 18.29 4.52 -1.36
C GLU A 296 17.13 3.56 -1.65
N ALA A 297 17.13 2.37 -1.06
CA ALA A 297 16.06 1.38 -1.20
C ALA A 297 14.71 1.88 -0.63
N ALA A 298 14.72 2.51 0.55
CA ALA A 298 13.52 3.08 1.14
C ALA A 298 12.96 4.26 0.31
N SER A 299 13.85 5.08 -0.29
CA SER A 299 13.47 6.16 -1.21
C SER A 299 12.80 5.60 -2.48
N TRP A 300 13.37 4.55 -3.10
CA TRP A 300 12.73 3.90 -4.26
C TRP A 300 11.33 3.38 -3.96
N TYR A 301 11.18 2.77 -2.79
CA TYR A 301 9.86 2.29 -2.37
C TYR A 301 8.88 3.46 -2.17
N TRP A 302 9.32 4.56 -1.57
CA TRP A 302 8.50 5.75 -1.38
C TRP A 302 8.03 6.34 -2.71
N HIS A 303 8.94 6.52 -3.68
CA HIS A 303 8.59 7.00 -5.02
C HIS A 303 7.65 6.04 -5.77
N PHE A 304 7.82 4.72 -5.60
CA PHE A 304 6.88 3.75 -6.14
C PHE A 304 5.47 3.97 -5.59
N VAL A 305 5.32 4.14 -4.29
CA VAL A 305 4.02 4.40 -3.65
C VAL A 305 3.40 5.70 -4.17
N ASP A 306 4.18 6.77 -4.37
CA ASP A 306 3.71 8.02 -4.96
C ASP A 306 3.17 7.83 -6.39
N VAL A 307 3.88 7.07 -7.22
CA VAL A 307 3.42 6.78 -8.59
C VAL A 307 2.10 6.02 -8.58
N VAL A 308 1.95 5.03 -7.69
CA VAL A 308 0.68 4.28 -7.52
C VAL A 308 -0.45 5.23 -7.13
N TRP A 309 -0.19 6.21 -6.23
CA TRP A 309 -1.19 7.20 -5.86
C TRP A 309 -1.69 8.03 -7.05
N LEU A 310 -0.77 8.50 -7.89
CA LEU A 310 -1.15 9.27 -9.09
C LEU A 310 -2.06 8.46 -10.02
N PHE A 311 -1.79 7.14 -10.18
CA PHE A 311 -2.67 6.24 -10.91
C PHE A 311 -4.03 6.09 -10.23
N LEU A 312 -4.06 5.97 -8.90
CA LEU A 312 -5.30 5.89 -8.13
C LEU A 312 -6.15 7.15 -8.33
N VAL A 313 -5.56 8.33 -8.18
CA VAL A 313 -6.28 9.59 -8.39
C VAL A 313 -6.85 9.66 -9.81
N ALA A 314 -6.05 9.33 -10.81
CA ALA A 314 -6.49 9.39 -12.21
C ALA A 314 -7.62 8.40 -12.52
N VAL A 315 -7.54 7.15 -12.03
CA VAL A 315 -8.43 6.07 -12.45
C VAL A 315 -9.64 5.90 -11.53
N VAL A 316 -9.47 6.15 -10.22
CA VAL A 316 -10.54 5.91 -9.23
C VAL A 316 -11.33 7.17 -8.90
N TYR A 317 -10.65 8.33 -8.83
CA TYR A 317 -11.27 9.58 -8.40
C TYR A 317 -11.66 10.51 -9.57
N VAL A 318 -10.87 10.52 -10.66
CA VAL A 318 -11.11 11.47 -11.77
C VAL A 318 -11.88 10.82 -12.91
N TYR A 319 -11.46 9.64 -13.36
CA TYR A 319 -12.07 8.91 -14.47
C TYR A 319 -13.21 8.03 -13.97
#